data_d3967716d1b0fa8a10689aeda97f34f1
#
_entry.id   d3967716d1b0fa8a10689aeda97f34f1
#
_cell.length_a   1.000
_cell.length_b   1.000
_cell.length_c   1.000
_cell.angle_alpha   90.00
_cell.angle_beta   90.00
_cell.angle_gamma   90.00
#
_symmetry.space_group_name_H-M   'P 1'
#
loop_
_entity.id
_entity.type
_entity.pdbx_description
1 polymer ?
#
loop_
_entity_poly.entity_id
_entity_poly.type
_entity_poly.pdbx_seq_one_letter_code
_entity_poly.pdbx_strand_id
1 'polypeptide(L)'
;MSQNSPRLSLPFLQPSQAQKHVTHNEALRQLDMIVQLSVASTNAINPPAVPNQGEIHALGAFPTGDWTGQTGMLAAWLDNAWHFIAPGTGWRAWDESAGQLKIWDGGTWIDPPVATQNLDGVGVATGYDSTNRLSVRSPATLLSHDGNGHQLKINKASAGDTASLLFQSNWTGHAELGLSGNTGLSIKVSLDGGTWTEALSFDPASGTASGAAVQASADDTTAGRLMRADYGYGPGNLLGTVAENAGTPTGAVIERGTTANGDYVRFADGTQICTATLPAMDCTVADGALFTSNLASWDFPIAFATGTTVAVSGSGSMTNRFVGFDAPTEATVTFKVLSISNDATIISPTATAIGRWF
;
A
#
# COMPACT_ATOMS: atom_id res chain seq x y z
N MET A 1 50.95 54.91 26.96
CA MET A 1 49.80 54.59 26.09
C MET A 1 50.28 53.68 24.96
N SER A 2 49.53 52.69 24.59
CA SER A 2 49.83 51.90 23.42
C SER A 2 49.90 52.78 22.17
N GLN A 3 50.78 52.44 21.21
CA GLN A 3 50.86 53.17 19.94
C GLN A 3 49.87 52.71 18.92
N ASN A 4 49.23 51.53 19.14
CA ASN A 4 48.26 50.89 18.25
C ASN A 4 47.05 50.48 19.04
N SER A 5 45.93 50.29 18.33
CA SER A 5 44.69 49.66 18.83
C SER A 5 44.89 48.17 19.13
N PRO A 6 44.17 47.61 20.13
CA PRO A 6 44.44 46.25 20.62
C PRO A 6 44.03 45.11 19.68
N ARG A 7 43.03 45.29 18.78
CA ARG A 7 42.50 44.22 17.90
C ARG A 7 43.06 44.33 16.48
N LEU A 8 42.90 45.45 15.83
CA LEU A 8 43.28 45.63 14.43
C LEU A 8 44.65 46.27 14.26
N SER A 9 45.35 46.59 15.38
CA SER A 9 46.65 47.24 15.39
C SER A 9 46.69 48.57 14.60
N LEU A 10 45.61 49.34 14.64
CA LEU A 10 45.50 50.63 13.98
C LEU A 10 46.44 51.62 14.66
N PRO A 11 47.35 52.31 13.94
CA PRO A 11 48.31 53.21 14.55
C PRO A 11 47.64 54.51 15.08
N PHE A 12 47.92 54.88 16.33
CA PHE A 12 47.41 56.06 16.91
C PHE A 12 48.29 57.27 16.55
N LEU A 13 47.65 58.42 16.37
CA LEU A 13 48.34 59.69 16.20
C LEU A 13 49.08 60.03 17.51
N GLN A 14 50.31 60.44 17.39
CA GLN A 14 51.14 60.84 18.53
C GLN A 14 50.87 62.28 18.98
N PRO A 15 51.12 62.66 20.26
CA PRO A 15 50.72 63.93 20.88
C PRO A 15 51.30 65.20 20.26
N SER A 16 52.21 65.16 19.31
CA SER A 16 52.87 66.33 18.69
C SER A 16 51.97 67.18 17.75
N GLN A 17 50.72 66.71 17.48
CA GLN A 17 49.75 67.47 16.66
C GLN A 17 48.62 68.00 17.52
N ALA A 18 48.51 69.33 17.65
CA ALA A 18 47.57 70.10 18.50
C ALA A 18 46.17 69.40 18.58
N GLN A 19 45.93 68.68 19.70
CA GLN A 19 44.69 68.01 20.15
C GLN A 19 43.89 67.15 19.09
N LYS A 20 44.24 67.18 17.82
CA LYS A 20 43.57 66.32 16.77
C LYS A 20 43.74 64.88 17.05
N HIS A 21 44.77 64.41 17.73
CA HIS A 21 45.04 63.07 18.13
C HIS A 21 43.97 62.49 19.06
N VAL A 22 43.31 63.28 19.89
CA VAL A 22 42.32 62.80 20.86
C VAL A 22 41.08 62.29 20.11
N THR A 23 40.45 63.17 19.32
CA THR A 23 39.21 62.77 18.52
C THR A 23 39.49 61.74 17.50
N HIS A 24 40.67 61.77 16.84
CA HIS A 24 41.02 60.77 15.84
C HIS A 24 41.28 59.38 16.46
N ASN A 25 41.99 59.31 17.55
CA ASN A 25 42.29 58.09 18.25
C ASN A 25 41.04 57.48 18.88
N GLU A 26 40.08 58.32 19.35
CA GLU A 26 38.75 57.85 19.79
C GLU A 26 37.98 57.16 18.67
N ALA A 27 37.96 57.75 17.47
CA ALA A 27 37.34 57.16 16.33
C ALA A 27 38.03 55.86 15.92
N LEU A 28 39.37 55.78 15.97
CA LEU A 28 40.10 54.54 15.71
C LEU A 28 39.79 53.44 16.72
N ARG A 29 39.61 53.79 18.00
CA ARG A 29 39.18 52.81 19.03
C ARG A 29 37.81 52.30 18.80
N GLN A 30 36.85 53.13 18.38
CA GLN A 30 35.51 52.68 18.01
C GLN A 30 35.55 51.75 16.81
N LEU A 31 36.31 52.09 15.76
CA LEU A 31 36.49 51.22 14.59
C LEU A 31 37.11 49.88 14.98
N ASP A 32 38.12 49.87 15.83
CA ASP A 32 38.78 48.65 16.30
C ASP A 32 37.82 47.70 17.03
N MET A 33 36.83 48.26 17.75
CA MET A 33 35.81 47.45 18.43
C MET A 33 34.75 46.84 17.49
N ILE A 34 34.34 47.57 16.43
CA ILE A 34 33.19 47.18 15.60
C ILE A 34 33.55 46.54 14.26
N VAL A 35 34.75 46.81 13.73
CA VAL A 35 35.20 46.19 12.49
C VAL A 35 35.60 44.74 12.74
N GLN A 36 35.07 43.83 11.94
CA GLN A 36 35.24 42.37 12.15
C GLN A 36 34.85 41.98 13.59
N LEU A 37 33.65 42.41 14.02
CA LEU A 37 33.21 42.27 15.40
C LEU A 37 33.18 40.77 15.80
N SER A 38 34.01 40.45 16.79
CA SER A 38 34.03 39.18 17.49
C SER A 38 33.76 39.46 18.97
N VAL A 39 32.87 38.71 19.57
CA VAL A 39 32.48 38.80 20.97
C VAL A 39 32.80 37.49 21.69
N ALA A 40 33.32 37.56 22.90
CA ALA A 40 33.62 36.39 23.72
C ALA A 40 32.36 35.57 23.97
N SER A 41 31.20 36.22 24.11
CA SER A 41 29.87 35.59 24.17
C SER A 41 28.77 36.61 23.88
N THR A 42 27.63 36.10 23.38
CA THR A 42 26.35 36.80 23.38
C THR A 42 25.56 36.46 24.65
N ASN A 43 24.66 37.37 25.09
CA ASN A 43 23.91 37.28 26.34
C ASN A 43 24.75 37.22 27.63
N ALA A 44 25.93 37.86 27.63
CA ALA A 44 26.77 37.94 28.81
C ALA A 44 26.08 38.76 29.94
N ILE A 45 26.17 38.28 31.18
CA ILE A 45 25.52 38.90 32.34
C ILE A 45 26.55 39.45 33.34
N ASN A 46 27.62 38.71 33.58
CA ASN A 46 28.62 39.06 34.59
C ASN A 46 29.93 39.45 33.91
N PRO A 47 30.54 40.59 34.27
CA PRO A 47 31.87 40.94 33.77
C PRO A 47 32.90 39.92 34.25
N PRO A 48 33.91 39.59 33.42
CA PRO A 48 35.01 38.73 33.85
C PRO A 48 35.83 39.45 34.92
N ALA A 49 36.36 38.67 35.90
CA ALA A 49 37.17 39.21 37.01
C ALA A 49 38.49 39.83 36.53
N VAL A 50 39.05 39.34 35.43
CA VAL A 50 40.28 39.85 34.81
C VAL A 50 40.04 39.86 33.27
N PRO A 51 39.49 40.95 32.74
CA PRO A 51 39.28 41.09 31.31
C PRO A 51 40.59 41.32 30.56
N ASN A 52 40.68 40.82 29.34
CA ASN A 52 41.81 41.07 28.45
C ASN A 52 41.62 42.38 27.69
N GLN A 53 42.71 43.05 27.39
CA GLN A 53 42.67 44.25 26.56
C GLN A 53 42.11 43.95 25.17
N GLY A 54 41.05 44.66 24.77
CA GLY A 54 40.34 44.42 23.51
C GLY A 54 39.28 43.33 23.57
N GLU A 55 39.01 42.70 24.71
CA GLU A 55 37.94 41.74 24.90
C GLU A 55 36.58 42.44 24.81
N ILE A 56 35.65 41.83 24.04
CA ILE A 56 34.30 42.38 23.86
C ILE A 56 33.26 41.30 24.23
N HIS A 57 32.23 41.75 24.94
CA HIS A 57 31.04 40.95 25.27
C HIS A 57 29.77 41.61 24.72
N ALA A 58 28.83 40.84 24.23
CA ALA A 58 27.49 41.34 23.94
C ALA A 58 26.59 41.03 25.14
N LEU A 59 26.08 42.10 25.78
CA LEU A 59 25.38 42.00 27.05
C LEU A 59 23.95 41.53 26.87
N GLY A 60 23.54 40.59 27.71
CA GLY A 60 22.17 40.07 27.79
C GLY A 60 21.25 40.93 28.66
N ALA A 61 20.13 40.35 29.05
CA ALA A 61 19.19 40.97 29.99
C ALA A 61 19.77 40.97 31.42
N PHE A 62 19.56 42.07 32.13
CA PHE A 62 19.97 42.24 33.54
C PHE A 62 21.47 42.01 33.83
N PRO A 63 22.37 42.67 33.10
CA PRO A 63 23.79 42.58 33.38
C PRO A 63 24.14 43.15 34.78
N THR A 64 25.18 42.58 35.42
CA THR A 64 25.56 42.84 36.78
C THR A 64 26.94 43.55 36.89
N GLY A 65 27.35 43.92 38.10
CA GLY A 65 28.63 44.51 38.34
C GLY A 65 28.83 45.83 37.59
N ASP A 66 29.99 46.01 36.97
CA ASP A 66 30.32 47.16 36.13
C ASP A 66 29.46 47.32 34.88
N TRP A 67 28.68 46.30 34.53
CA TRP A 67 27.78 46.29 33.39
C TRP A 67 26.32 46.62 33.73
N THR A 68 26.03 46.91 35.01
CA THR A 68 24.66 47.21 35.47
C THR A 68 24.05 48.37 34.68
N GLY A 69 22.83 48.15 34.14
CA GLY A 69 22.08 49.12 33.34
C GLY A 69 22.47 49.18 31.86
N GLN A 70 23.41 48.35 31.39
CA GLN A 70 23.90 48.34 30.01
C GLN A 70 23.30 47.15 29.17
N THR A 71 22.05 46.80 29.43
CA THR A 71 21.36 45.75 28.71
C THR A 71 21.42 45.94 27.19
N GLY A 72 21.82 44.90 26.45
CA GLY A 72 21.87 44.89 24.98
C GLY A 72 23.05 45.65 24.38
N MET A 73 23.92 46.26 25.20
CA MET A 73 25.12 46.91 24.71
C MET A 73 26.25 45.92 24.39
N LEU A 74 27.19 46.35 23.58
CA LEU A 74 28.52 45.76 23.50
C LEU A 74 29.37 46.37 24.59
N ALA A 75 30.03 45.57 25.42
CA ALA A 75 30.99 45.99 26.41
C ALA A 75 32.40 45.59 25.96
N ALA A 76 33.25 46.58 25.72
CA ALA A 76 34.65 46.39 25.32
C ALA A 76 35.60 46.83 26.42
N TRP A 77 36.59 46.03 26.78
CA TRP A 77 37.61 46.37 27.77
C TRP A 77 38.79 47.06 27.10
N LEU A 78 38.90 48.37 27.35
CA LEU A 78 39.96 49.21 26.80
C LEU A 78 40.54 50.16 27.89
N ASP A 79 41.86 50.33 27.94
CA ASP A 79 42.54 51.19 28.83
C ASP A 79 42.12 51.07 30.31
N ASN A 80 41.92 49.85 30.79
CA ASN A 80 41.45 49.50 32.14
C ASN A 80 40.01 49.95 32.46
N ALA A 81 39.15 50.13 31.48
CA ALA A 81 37.76 50.54 31.69
C ALA A 81 36.84 49.81 30.64
N TRP A 82 35.59 49.65 31.04
CA TRP A 82 34.52 49.16 30.10
C TRP A 82 34.00 50.33 29.28
N HIS A 83 33.98 50.11 27.95
CA HIS A 83 33.37 51.01 26.98
C HIS A 83 32.15 50.39 26.43
N PHE A 84 31.00 51.08 26.38
CA PHE A 84 29.74 50.55 25.93
C PHE A 84 29.34 51.15 24.58
N ILE A 85 28.91 50.26 23.64
CA ILE A 85 28.46 50.66 22.32
C ILE A 85 27.10 50.03 22.06
N ALA A 86 26.11 50.84 21.69
CA ALA A 86 24.82 50.32 21.27
C ALA A 86 24.93 49.69 19.85
N PRO A 87 24.63 48.39 19.67
CA PRO A 87 24.64 47.80 18.34
C PRO A 87 23.46 48.32 17.50
N GLY A 88 23.70 48.58 16.22
CA GLY A 88 22.66 48.89 15.26
C GLY A 88 21.99 47.65 14.72
N THR A 89 20.70 47.71 14.39
CA THR A 89 19.98 46.62 13.77
C THR A 89 20.70 46.16 12.48
N GLY A 90 20.88 44.84 12.34
CA GLY A 90 21.62 44.24 11.25
C GLY A 90 23.13 44.10 11.46
N TRP A 91 23.67 44.61 12.62
CA TRP A 91 25.07 44.36 12.96
C TRP A 91 25.33 42.86 13.11
N ARG A 92 26.54 42.44 12.73
CA ARG A 92 26.97 41.04 12.75
C ARG A 92 28.12 40.89 13.73
N ALA A 93 28.09 39.86 14.53
CA ALA A 93 29.17 39.51 15.45
C ALA A 93 29.45 37.99 15.36
N TRP A 94 30.72 37.63 15.41
CA TRP A 94 31.11 36.25 15.64
C TRP A 94 31.07 35.99 17.15
N ASP A 95 30.23 35.04 17.58
CA ASP A 95 30.19 34.57 18.97
C ASP A 95 31.24 33.46 19.13
N GLU A 96 32.31 33.76 19.89
CA GLU A 96 33.43 32.82 20.10
C GLU A 96 33.00 31.62 20.93
N SER A 97 32.14 31.86 21.92
CA SER A 97 31.64 30.78 22.79
C SER A 97 30.73 29.77 22.06
N ALA A 98 29.92 30.28 21.13
CA ALA A 98 28.99 29.47 20.35
C ALA A 98 29.61 28.96 19.02
N GLY A 99 30.74 29.58 18.58
CA GLY A 99 31.39 29.26 17.31
C GLY A 99 30.54 29.60 16.09
N GLN A 100 29.72 30.66 16.15
CA GLN A 100 28.77 31.00 15.08
C GLN A 100 28.56 32.50 14.90
N LEU A 101 28.11 32.86 13.70
CA LEU A 101 27.72 34.24 13.40
C LEU A 101 26.39 34.58 14.07
N LYS A 102 26.27 35.76 14.67
CA LYS A 102 25.04 36.34 15.21
C LYS A 102 24.71 37.65 14.51
N ILE A 103 23.42 38.00 14.48
CA ILE A 103 22.91 39.26 13.96
C ILE A 103 22.08 39.94 15.05
N TRP A 104 22.31 41.29 15.26
CA TRP A 104 21.48 42.10 16.14
C TRP A 104 20.15 42.44 15.44
N ASP A 105 19.01 42.00 16.00
CA ASP A 105 17.67 42.24 15.42
C ASP A 105 17.05 43.58 15.85
N GLY A 106 17.73 44.31 16.76
CA GLY A 106 17.27 45.54 17.41
C GLY A 106 16.93 45.38 18.89
N GLY A 107 16.93 44.13 19.41
CA GLY A 107 16.68 43.81 20.82
C GLY A 107 17.57 42.70 21.36
N THR A 108 17.99 41.76 20.53
CA THR A 108 18.81 40.61 20.93
C THR A 108 19.66 40.10 19.77
N TRP A 109 20.73 39.35 20.10
CA TRP A 109 21.57 38.67 19.13
C TRP A 109 20.94 37.31 18.74
N ILE A 110 20.52 37.17 17.48
CA ILE A 110 19.88 36.00 16.94
C ILE A 110 20.78 35.28 15.91
N ASP A 111 20.48 34.07 15.61
CA ASP A 111 21.07 33.38 14.48
C ASP A 111 20.67 34.06 13.17
N PRO A 112 21.53 34.06 12.12
CA PRO A 112 21.16 34.57 10.82
C PRO A 112 19.90 33.91 10.33
N PRO A 113 18.87 34.62 9.88
CA PRO A 113 17.67 34.01 9.33
C PRO A 113 18.03 33.19 8.09
N VAL A 114 17.72 31.91 8.11
CA VAL A 114 17.86 31.02 6.95
C VAL A 114 16.53 30.99 6.22
N ALA A 115 16.55 31.29 4.93
CA ALA A 115 15.35 31.09 4.10
C ALA A 115 14.98 29.60 4.12
N THR A 116 13.78 29.27 4.62
CA THR A 116 13.27 27.91 4.70
C THR A 116 12.10 27.65 3.74
N GLN A 117 11.71 28.69 2.99
CA GLN A 117 10.59 28.66 2.03
C GLN A 117 11.07 29.13 0.66
N ASN A 118 10.39 28.65 -0.38
CA ASN A 118 10.68 28.98 -1.79
C ASN A 118 12.14 28.72 -2.19
N LEU A 119 12.74 27.66 -1.63
CA LEU A 119 14.07 27.22 -2.01
C LEU A 119 14.01 26.62 -3.43
N ASP A 120 15.03 26.86 -4.23
CA ASP A 120 15.18 26.23 -5.54
C ASP A 120 15.30 24.69 -5.42
N GLY A 121 15.90 24.22 -4.35
CA GLY A 121 16.00 22.82 -4.00
C GLY A 121 16.75 22.60 -2.70
N VAL A 122 16.68 21.37 -2.18
CA VAL A 122 17.36 20.93 -0.97
C VAL A 122 18.12 19.65 -1.27
N GLY A 123 19.42 19.65 -1.01
CA GLY A 123 20.29 18.47 -1.10
C GLY A 123 20.78 18.06 0.29
N VAL A 124 20.53 16.83 0.72
CA VAL A 124 21.06 16.25 1.95
C VAL A 124 22.13 15.24 1.59
N ALA A 125 23.39 15.54 1.88
CA ALA A 125 24.59 14.77 1.50
C ALA A 125 24.71 14.49 -0.01
N THR A 126 24.02 15.29 -0.85
CA THR A 126 24.07 15.26 -2.31
C THR A 126 23.56 16.58 -2.89
N GLY A 127 23.78 16.86 -4.17
CA GLY A 127 23.18 18.00 -4.85
C GLY A 127 21.75 17.73 -5.30
N TYR A 128 20.91 18.76 -5.35
CA TYR A 128 19.63 18.76 -6.06
C TYR A 128 19.83 19.18 -7.53
N ASP A 129 18.83 18.93 -8.37
CA ASP A 129 18.78 19.38 -9.76
C ASP A 129 17.40 19.95 -10.11
N SER A 130 17.18 20.33 -11.37
CA SER A 130 15.92 20.92 -11.82
C SER A 130 14.73 19.96 -11.78
N THR A 131 14.98 18.65 -11.78
CA THR A 131 13.97 17.58 -11.69
C THR A 131 13.81 17.09 -10.25
N ASN A 132 14.93 16.83 -9.56
CA ASN A 132 14.98 16.32 -8.20
C ASN A 132 15.26 17.46 -7.22
N ARG A 133 14.25 18.25 -6.90
CA ARG A 133 14.38 19.42 -6.03
C ARG A 133 14.63 19.08 -4.56
N LEU A 134 14.22 17.91 -4.11
CA LEU A 134 14.58 17.32 -2.83
C LEU A 134 15.40 16.06 -3.10
N SER A 135 16.71 16.14 -2.90
CA SER A 135 17.62 15.02 -3.09
C SER A 135 18.23 14.62 -1.75
N VAL A 136 18.04 13.37 -1.37
CA VAL A 136 18.56 12.80 -0.13
C VAL A 136 19.42 11.59 -0.43
N ARG A 137 20.68 11.63 0.03
CA ARG A 137 21.62 10.50 -0.02
C ARG A 137 21.96 10.06 1.39
N SER A 138 21.26 9.04 1.87
CA SER A 138 21.45 8.52 3.24
C SER A 138 21.03 7.04 3.29
N PRO A 139 21.47 6.29 4.30
CA PRO A 139 20.99 4.92 4.51
C PRO A 139 19.48 4.81 4.73
N ALA A 140 18.83 5.86 5.26
CA ALA A 140 17.40 5.91 5.50
C ALA A 140 16.89 7.36 5.50
N THR A 141 15.61 7.56 5.14
CA THR A 141 14.89 8.83 5.29
C THR A 141 13.70 8.60 6.19
N LEU A 142 13.63 9.31 7.32
CA LEU A 142 12.53 9.22 8.27
C LEU A 142 11.54 10.36 8.02
N LEU A 143 10.29 9.99 7.75
CA LEU A 143 9.13 10.87 7.78
C LEU A 143 8.25 10.39 8.93
N SER A 144 8.05 11.20 9.98
CA SER A 144 7.38 10.78 11.22
C SER A 144 6.20 11.67 11.56
N HIS A 145 5.31 11.17 12.40
CA HIS A 145 4.17 11.91 12.93
C HIS A 145 4.57 12.94 13.98
N ASP A 146 3.70 13.94 14.18
CA ASP A 146 3.75 14.91 15.28
C ASP A 146 2.53 14.68 16.20
N GLY A 147 2.57 13.55 16.92
CA GLY A 147 1.52 13.15 17.86
C GLY A 147 0.28 12.46 17.25
N ASN A 148 0.04 12.59 15.92
CA ASN A 148 -1.08 12.01 15.19
C ASN A 148 -0.61 11.31 13.91
N GLY A 149 -1.50 11.16 12.90
CA GLY A 149 -1.16 10.54 11.63
C GLY A 149 -0.16 11.35 10.81
N HIS A 150 0.59 10.66 9.93
CA HIS A 150 1.48 11.24 8.94
C HIS A 150 1.10 10.76 7.54
N GLN A 151 1.04 11.67 6.56
CA GLN A 151 0.70 11.37 5.17
C GLN A 151 1.74 11.96 4.21
N LEU A 152 2.24 11.12 3.30
CA LEU A 152 2.95 11.59 2.11
C LEU A 152 1.93 11.79 0.98
N LYS A 153 1.70 13.03 0.55
CA LYS A 153 0.79 13.37 -0.54
C LYS A 153 1.58 13.59 -1.82
N ILE A 154 1.37 12.72 -2.80
CA ILE A 154 1.92 12.84 -4.14
C ILE A 154 0.78 13.22 -5.08
N ASN A 155 0.83 14.42 -5.66
CA ASN A 155 -0.21 14.96 -6.52
C ASN A 155 0.26 15.09 -7.95
N LYS A 156 -0.63 14.88 -8.92
CA LYS A 156 -0.42 15.08 -10.35
C LYS A 156 -1.36 16.15 -10.90
N ALA A 157 -0.99 16.79 -11.99
CA ALA A 157 -1.76 17.89 -12.55
C ALA A 157 -3.04 17.42 -13.26
N SER A 158 -2.99 16.27 -13.95
CA SER A 158 -4.12 15.71 -14.68
C SER A 158 -4.24 14.19 -14.51
N ALA A 159 -5.38 13.63 -14.93
CA ALA A 159 -5.62 12.18 -14.83
C ALA A 159 -4.58 11.35 -15.63
N GLY A 160 -4.11 11.86 -16.77
CA GLY A 160 -3.14 11.18 -17.62
C GLY A 160 -1.69 11.25 -17.15
N ASP A 161 -1.37 12.09 -16.17
CA ASP A 161 -0.02 12.20 -15.60
C ASP A 161 0.28 11.06 -14.62
N THR A 162 1.48 11.07 -14.03
CA THR A 162 1.93 10.07 -13.07
C THR A 162 2.12 10.67 -11.69
N ALA A 163 1.62 9.99 -10.66
CA ALA A 163 1.93 10.20 -9.25
C ALA A 163 2.25 8.84 -8.63
N SER A 164 3.52 8.54 -8.45
CA SER A 164 3.96 7.19 -8.08
C SER A 164 5.20 7.18 -7.22
N LEU A 165 5.49 6.03 -6.64
CA LEU A 165 6.77 5.64 -6.07
C LEU A 165 7.48 4.75 -7.09
N LEU A 166 8.65 5.19 -7.57
CA LEU A 166 9.50 4.44 -8.50
C LEU A 166 10.68 3.82 -7.75
N PHE A 167 10.79 2.50 -7.81
CA PHE A 167 11.90 1.74 -7.22
C PHE A 167 12.94 1.41 -8.29
N GLN A 168 14.19 1.79 -8.03
CA GLN A 168 15.28 1.66 -8.98
C GLN A 168 16.45 0.88 -8.39
N SER A 169 17.21 0.21 -9.26
CA SER A 169 18.52 -0.32 -8.97
C SER A 169 19.50 0.22 -10.01
N ASN A 170 20.57 0.89 -9.56
CA ASN A 170 21.54 1.54 -10.43
C ASN A 170 20.88 2.41 -11.53
N TRP A 171 19.90 3.24 -11.13
CA TRP A 171 19.11 4.16 -11.99
C TRP A 171 18.17 3.49 -12.99
N THR A 172 18.09 2.16 -13.01
CA THR A 172 17.10 1.40 -13.80
C THR A 172 15.84 1.18 -12.97
N GLY A 173 14.67 1.56 -13.48
CA GLY A 173 13.38 1.36 -12.82
C GLY A 173 12.95 -0.10 -12.89
N HIS A 174 12.57 -0.71 -11.77
CA HIS A 174 12.14 -2.11 -11.70
C HIS A 174 10.73 -2.30 -11.17
N ALA A 175 10.25 -1.39 -10.34
CA ALA A 175 8.87 -1.42 -9.85
C ALA A 175 8.32 0.00 -9.70
N GLU A 176 7.04 0.17 -9.98
CA GLU A 176 6.31 1.43 -9.81
C GLU A 176 4.97 1.15 -9.14
N LEU A 177 4.68 1.90 -8.08
CA LEU A 177 3.41 1.85 -7.34
C LEU A 177 2.76 3.22 -7.36
N GLY A 178 1.58 3.35 -7.92
CA GLY A 178 0.87 4.63 -7.93
C GLY A 178 -0.19 4.77 -9.00
N LEU A 179 -0.53 6.02 -9.29
CA LEU A 179 -1.47 6.42 -10.32
C LEU A 179 -0.68 6.77 -11.60
N SER A 180 -0.38 5.78 -12.43
CA SER A 180 0.54 5.92 -13.56
C SER A 180 -0.21 5.90 -14.88
N GLY A 181 -0.47 7.10 -15.43
CA GLY A 181 -1.18 7.31 -16.69
C GLY A 181 -2.71 7.26 -16.61
N ASN A 182 -3.28 7.01 -15.44
CA ASN A 182 -4.72 6.98 -15.19
C ASN A 182 -5.01 7.24 -13.69
N THR A 183 -6.27 7.14 -13.24
CA THR A 183 -6.67 7.33 -11.85
C THR A 183 -6.79 6.04 -11.03
N GLY A 184 -6.52 4.88 -11.63
CA GLY A 184 -6.47 3.59 -10.94
C GLY A 184 -5.12 3.37 -10.25
N LEU A 185 -5.13 2.84 -9.05
CA LEU A 185 -3.90 2.41 -8.38
C LEU A 185 -3.35 1.19 -9.09
N SER A 186 -2.08 1.22 -9.50
CA SER A 186 -1.42 0.09 -10.15
C SER A 186 -0.05 -0.22 -9.54
N ILE A 187 0.35 -1.48 -9.69
CA ILE A 187 1.69 -1.99 -9.46
C ILE A 187 2.23 -2.47 -10.80
N LYS A 188 3.29 -1.82 -11.26
CA LYS A 188 3.98 -2.18 -12.49
C LYS A 188 5.36 -2.72 -12.19
N VAL A 189 5.84 -3.66 -13.00
CA VAL A 189 7.18 -4.23 -12.89
C VAL A 189 7.90 -4.16 -14.24
N SER A 190 9.22 -4.05 -14.21
CA SER A 190 10.06 -4.01 -15.39
C SER A 190 11.38 -4.74 -15.16
N LEU A 191 11.84 -5.45 -16.16
CA LEU A 191 13.17 -6.08 -16.15
C LEU A 191 14.27 -5.07 -16.51
N ASP A 192 13.99 -4.17 -17.46
CA ASP A 192 14.95 -3.32 -18.15
C ASP A 192 14.73 -1.80 -17.96
N GLY A 193 13.65 -1.42 -17.27
CA GLY A 193 13.25 -0.03 -17.07
C GLY A 193 12.58 0.63 -18.31
N GLY A 194 12.58 -0.04 -19.45
CA GLY A 194 11.97 0.43 -20.70
C GLY A 194 10.61 -0.19 -20.96
N THR A 195 10.49 -1.51 -20.76
CA THR A 195 9.25 -2.27 -20.95
C THR A 195 8.59 -2.56 -19.61
N TRP A 196 7.33 -2.10 -19.43
CA TRP A 196 6.61 -2.22 -18.17
C TRP A 196 5.40 -3.14 -18.30
N THR A 197 5.26 -4.05 -17.35
CA THR A 197 4.08 -4.91 -17.20
C THR A 197 3.26 -4.43 -16.01
N GLU A 198 1.98 -4.12 -16.24
CA GLU A 198 1.02 -3.89 -15.17
C GLU A 198 0.67 -5.23 -14.52
N ALA A 199 1.31 -5.51 -13.40
CA ALA A 199 1.12 -6.77 -12.67
C ALA A 199 -0.23 -6.78 -11.96
N LEU A 200 -0.62 -5.66 -11.34
CA LEU A 200 -1.86 -5.50 -10.61
C LEU A 200 -2.38 -4.07 -10.78
N SER A 201 -3.68 -3.92 -11.03
CA SER A 201 -4.37 -2.64 -11.02
C SER A 201 -5.74 -2.77 -10.37
N PHE A 202 -6.23 -1.65 -9.82
CA PHE A 202 -7.53 -1.56 -9.17
C PHE A 202 -8.40 -0.56 -9.88
N ASP A 203 -9.60 -0.98 -10.27
CA ASP A 203 -10.61 -0.10 -10.83
C ASP A 203 -11.11 0.88 -9.73
N PRO A 204 -11.03 2.19 -9.95
CA PRO A 204 -11.36 3.16 -8.90
C PRO A 204 -12.85 3.23 -8.56
N ALA A 205 -13.73 2.73 -9.41
CA ALA A 205 -15.18 2.75 -9.17
C ALA A 205 -15.64 1.50 -8.41
N SER A 206 -15.11 0.33 -8.75
CA SER A 206 -15.53 -0.95 -8.16
C SER A 206 -14.56 -1.50 -7.11
N GLY A 207 -13.30 -1.06 -7.12
CA GLY A 207 -12.23 -1.61 -6.29
C GLY A 207 -11.76 -3.00 -6.73
N THR A 208 -12.24 -3.52 -7.86
CA THR A 208 -11.86 -4.85 -8.35
C THR A 208 -10.45 -4.85 -8.92
N ALA A 209 -9.74 -5.97 -8.70
CA ALA A 209 -8.38 -6.15 -9.16
C ALA A 209 -8.33 -6.75 -10.59
N SER A 210 -7.34 -6.30 -11.38
CA SER A 210 -6.99 -6.84 -12.70
C SER A 210 -5.47 -6.77 -12.91
N GLY A 211 -4.98 -7.22 -14.07
CA GLY A 211 -3.56 -7.17 -14.44
C GLY A 211 -2.97 -8.55 -14.74
N ALA A 212 -1.69 -8.56 -15.13
CA ALA A 212 -1.01 -9.79 -15.55
C ALA A 212 -0.86 -10.84 -14.44
N ALA A 213 -0.90 -10.43 -13.17
CA ALA A 213 -0.86 -11.34 -12.02
C ALA A 213 -2.24 -11.92 -11.65
N VAL A 214 -3.32 -11.55 -12.35
CA VAL A 214 -4.66 -12.03 -12.07
C VAL A 214 -5.07 -13.00 -13.16
N GLN A 215 -5.79 -14.05 -12.81
CA GLN A 215 -6.35 -15.05 -13.73
C GLN A 215 -7.16 -14.36 -14.84
N ALA A 216 -6.84 -14.64 -16.10
CA ALA A 216 -7.42 -13.96 -17.26
C ALA A 216 -8.75 -14.57 -17.73
N SER A 217 -8.93 -15.90 -17.56
CA SER A 217 -10.13 -16.66 -17.94
C SER A 217 -10.35 -17.82 -16.98
N ALA A 218 -11.51 -18.47 -17.07
CA ALA A 218 -11.83 -19.68 -16.29
C ALA A 218 -10.83 -20.81 -16.55
N ASP A 219 -10.31 -20.91 -17.77
CA ASP A 219 -9.38 -21.96 -18.21
C ASP A 219 -7.91 -21.58 -18.01
N ASP A 220 -7.64 -20.40 -17.41
CA ASP A 220 -6.29 -19.95 -17.17
C ASP A 220 -5.67 -20.66 -15.95
N THR A 221 -4.80 -21.61 -16.23
CA THR A 221 -4.06 -22.40 -15.23
C THR A 221 -2.59 -21.93 -15.09
N THR A 222 -2.27 -20.72 -15.53
CA THR A 222 -0.91 -20.18 -15.45
C THR A 222 -0.42 -20.08 -14.01
N ALA A 223 0.65 -20.81 -13.70
CA ALA A 223 1.22 -20.82 -12.37
C ALA A 223 1.65 -19.43 -11.92
N GLY A 224 1.33 -19.07 -10.67
CA GLY A 224 1.69 -17.78 -10.06
C GLY A 224 0.63 -16.69 -10.21
N ARG A 225 -0.45 -16.91 -10.97
CA ARG A 225 -1.58 -15.99 -11.02
C ARG A 225 -2.52 -16.15 -9.84
N LEU A 226 -3.09 -15.03 -9.41
CA LEU A 226 -4.14 -14.97 -8.40
C LEU A 226 -5.45 -15.44 -9.01
N MET A 227 -6.11 -16.41 -8.39
CA MET A 227 -7.40 -16.90 -8.84
C MET A 227 -8.50 -15.84 -8.62
N ARG A 228 -9.35 -15.65 -9.62
CA ARG A 228 -10.56 -14.83 -9.52
C ARG A 228 -11.69 -15.60 -8.85
N ALA A 229 -12.46 -14.90 -8.02
CA ALA A 229 -13.58 -15.50 -7.29
C ALA A 229 -14.69 -16.02 -8.21
N ASP A 230 -14.85 -15.45 -9.41
CA ASP A 230 -15.84 -15.85 -10.42
C ASP A 230 -15.40 -17.05 -11.28
N TYR A 231 -14.12 -17.44 -11.21
CA TYR A 231 -13.56 -18.60 -11.91
C TYR A 231 -13.30 -19.79 -10.98
N GLY A 232 -13.32 -19.58 -9.67
CA GLY A 232 -13.16 -20.65 -8.69
C GLY A 232 -14.48 -21.26 -8.27
N TYR A 233 -14.49 -22.59 -7.99
CA TYR A 233 -15.64 -23.24 -7.38
C TYR A 233 -15.68 -23.00 -5.88
N GLY A 234 -16.82 -22.52 -5.40
CA GLY A 234 -17.10 -22.25 -3.98
C GLY A 234 -18.54 -22.60 -3.63
N PRO A 235 -18.98 -22.42 -2.37
CA PRO A 235 -20.34 -22.77 -1.94
C PRO A 235 -21.45 -22.12 -2.78
N GLY A 236 -21.18 -20.98 -3.41
CA GLY A 236 -22.17 -20.26 -4.22
C GLY A 236 -22.36 -20.80 -5.64
N ASN A 237 -21.42 -21.57 -6.18
CA ASN A 237 -21.44 -22.09 -7.56
C ASN A 237 -21.09 -23.58 -7.67
N LEU A 238 -20.85 -24.27 -6.54
CA LEU A 238 -20.67 -25.73 -6.54
C LEU A 238 -21.95 -26.47 -6.93
N LEU A 239 -23.10 -26.01 -6.40
CA LEU A 239 -24.42 -26.50 -6.71
C LEU A 239 -25.15 -25.50 -7.62
N GLY A 240 -25.68 -26.01 -8.76
CA GLY A 240 -26.42 -25.20 -9.74
C GLY A 240 -26.63 -25.95 -11.01
N THR A 241 -26.95 -25.32 -12.12
CA THR A 241 -27.07 -25.93 -13.42
C THR A 241 -25.71 -26.34 -13.95
N VAL A 242 -25.50 -27.60 -14.22
CA VAL A 242 -24.33 -28.07 -14.96
C VAL A 242 -24.47 -27.73 -16.44
N ALA A 243 -23.38 -27.36 -17.06
CA ALA A 243 -23.33 -27.06 -18.50
C ALA A 243 -21.97 -27.50 -19.05
N GLU A 244 -21.91 -27.69 -20.37
CA GLU A 244 -20.67 -28.00 -21.08
C GLU A 244 -20.61 -27.23 -22.40
N ASN A 245 -19.41 -27.12 -22.94
CA ASN A 245 -19.15 -26.66 -24.29
C ASN A 245 -18.07 -27.56 -24.90
N ALA A 246 -18.47 -28.39 -25.88
CA ALA A 246 -17.59 -29.36 -26.54
C ALA A 246 -16.80 -30.25 -25.54
N GLY A 247 -17.48 -30.74 -24.50
CA GLY A 247 -16.92 -31.61 -23.47
C GLY A 247 -16.20 -30.91 -22.33
N THR A 248 -16.08 -29.59 -22.38
CA THR A 248 -15.50 -28.77 -21.28
C THR A 248 -16.59 -28.25 -20.35
N PRO A 249 -16.56 -28.55 -19.04
CA PRO A 249 -17.55 -28.05 -18.09
C PRO A 249 -17.54 -26.52 -18.02
N THR A 250 -18.72 -25.88 -18.08
CA THR A 250 -18.87 -24.41 -18.06
C THR A 250 -19.86 -23.92 -17.00
N GLY A 251 -20.58 -24.83 -16.34
CA GLY A 251 -21.58 -24.55 -15.32
C GLY A 251 -21.10 -24.93 -13.89
N ALA A 252 -22.07 -25.24 -13.04
CA ALA A 252 -21.81 -25.79 -11.71
C ALA A 252 -21.19 -27.19 -11.77
N VAL A 253 -20.61 -27.64 -10.65
CA VAL A 253 -20.03 -29.00 -10.55
C VAL A 253 -21.12 -30.05 -10.40
N ILE A 254 -22.18 -29.72 -9.66
CA ILE A 254 -23.29 -30.65 -9.36
C ILE A 254 -24.63 -29.94 -9.61
N GLU A 255 -25.47 -30.56 -10.36
CA GLU A 255 -26.90 -30.23 -10.51
C GLU A 255 -27.75 -31.32 -9.90
N ARG A 256 -28.81 -30.96 -9.22
CA ARG A 256 -29.83 -31.89 -8.73
C ARG A 256 -31.22 -31.31 -8.92
N GLY A 257 -32.16 -32.19 -9.18
CA GLY A 257 -33.56 -31.79 -9.31
C GLY A 257 -34.50 -32.94 -9.01
N THR A 258 -35.78 -32.59 -8.82
CA THR A 258 -36.88 -33.50 -8.56
C THR A 258 -37.99 -33.24 -9.57
N THR A 259 -38.57 -34.28 -10.12
CA THR A 259 -39.75 -34.24 -10.99
C THR A 259 -40.81 -35.21 -10.47
N ALA A 260 -41.94 -35.29 -11.16
CA ALA A 260 -42.95 -36.31 -10.86
C ALA A 260 -42.43 -37.75 -11.10
N ASN A 261 -41.35 -37.92 -11.88
CA ASN A 261 -40.77 -39.22 -12.23
C ASN A 261 -39.60 -39.63 -11.31
N GLY A 262 -39.27 -38.84 -10.32
CA GLY A 262 -38.20 -39.06 -9.33
C GLY A 262 -37.17 -37.96 -9.27
N ASP A 263 -36.03 -38.29 -8.69
CA ASP A 263 -34.91 -37.36 -8.48
C ASP A 263 -33.77 -37.62 -9.47
N TYR A 264 -32.99 -36.58 -9.78
CA TYR A 264 -31.77 -36.73 -10.56
C TYR A 264 -30.62 -35.91 -9.98
N VAL A 265 -29.42 -36.36 -10.25
CA VAL A 265 -28.17 -35.66 -10.04
C VAL A 265 -27.34 -35.74 -11.31
N ARG A 266 -26.81 -34.62 -11.76
CA ARG A 266 -25.81 -34.48 -12.83
C ARG A 266 -24.51 -33.94 -12.25
N PHE A 267 -23.42 -34.49 -12.78
CA PHE A 267 -22.06 -34.01 -12.43
C PHE A 267 -21.43 -33.37 -13.67
N ALA A 268 -20.54 -32.42 -13.42
CA ALA A 268 -19.81 -31.71 -14.49
C ALA A 268 -19.00 -32.64 -15.40
N ASP A 269 -18.63 -33.85 -14.95
CA ASP A 269 -17.95 -34.88 -15.75
C ASP A 269 -18.84 -35.61 -16.74
N GLY A 270 -20.11 -35.27 -16.83
CA GLY A 270 -21.11 -35.91 -17.69
C GLY A 270 -21.87 -37.05 -17.03
N THR A 271 -21.55 -37.46 -15.83
CA THR A 271 -22.31 -38.51 -15.11
C THR A 271 -23.71 -38.02 -14.74
N GLN A 272 -24.72 -38.82 -15.01
CA GLN A 272 -26.10 -38.61 -14.58
C GLN A 272 -26.62 -39.82 -13.81
N ILE A 273 -27.25 -39.55 -12.68
CA ILE A 273 -27.92 -40.55 -11.84
C ILE A 273 -29.37 -40.14 -11.69
N CYS A 274 -30.30 -41.06 -12.03
CA CYS A 274 -31.72 -40.88 -11.78
C CYS A 274 -32.17 -41.93 -10.74
N THR A 275 -33.04 -41.54 -9.81
CA THR A 275 -33.62 -42.46 -8.81
C THR A 275 -35.11 -42.23 -8.70
N ALA A 276 -35.85 -43.29 -8.45
CA ALA A 276 -37.27 -43.16 -8.23
C ALA A 276 -37.83 -44.31 -7.33
N THR A 277 -38.94 -43.99 -6.67
CA THR A 277 -39.86 -44.98 -6.16
C THR A 277 -40.88 -45.27 -7.27
N LEU A 278 -40.90 -46.50 -7.72
CA LEU A 278 -41.72 -46.91 -8.84
C LEU A 278 -43.19 -47.14 -8.43
N PRO A 279 -44.15 -47.18 -9.38
CA PRO A 279 -45.55 -47.45 -9.09
C PRO A 279 -45.77 -48.68 -8.25
N ALA A 280 -46.71 -48.59 -7.36
CA ALA A 280 -47.11 -49.71 -6.49
C ALA A 280 -47.73 -50.86 -7.30
N MET A 281 -47.30 -52.10 -7.05
CA MET A 281 -47.75 -53.26 -7.80
C MET A 281 -47.69 -54.58 -6.99
N ASP A 282 -48.49 -55.55 -7.36
CA ASP A 282 -48.45 -56.91 -6.86
C ASP A 282 -47.74 -57.85 -7.85
N CYS A 283 -47.65 -59.16 -7.51
CA CYS A 283 -47.08 -60.20 -8.37
C CYS A 283 -48.03 -61.37 -8.40
N THR A 284 -49.18 -61.19 -9.05
CA THR A 284 -50.24 -62.18 -9.14
C THR A 284 -50.38 -62.79 -10.51
N VAL A 285 -49.68 -62.28 -11.53
CA VAL A 285 -49.71 -62.80 -12.90
C VAL A 285 -48.75 -64.00 -13.04
N ALA A 286 -49.23 -65.16 -13.35
CA ALA A 286 -48.39 -66.34 -13.57
C ALA A 286 -47.53 -66.17 -14.84
N ASP A 287 -46.19 -66.44 -14.73
CA ASP A 287 -45.22 -66.34 -15.83
C ASP A 287 -44.20 -67.50 -15.70
N GLY A 288 -44.55 -68.63 -16.30
CA GLY A 288 -43.79 -69.89 -16.19
C GLY A 288 -43.72 -70.40 -14.74
N ALA A 289 -42.54 -70.49 -14.15
CA ALA A 289 -42.29 -70.90 -12.76
C ALA A 289 -42.34 -69.74 -11.74
N LEU A 290 -42.57 -68.53 -12.23
CA LEU A 290 -42.59 -67.28 -11.37
C LEU A 290 -43.98 -66.61 -11.46
N PHE A 291 -44.16 -65.66 -10.62
CA PHE A 291 -45.28 -64.74 -10.68
C PHE A 291 -44.73 -63.33 -10.97
N THR A 292 -45.45 -62.55 -11.78
CA THR A 292 -45.00 -61.19 -12.15
C THR A 292 -46.08 -60.16 -11.89
N SER A 293 -45.65 -58.88 -11.86
CA SER A 293 -46.55 -57.71 -11.97
C SER A 293 -46.99 -57.55 -13.45
N ASN A 294 -47.95 -56.68 -13.67
CA ASN A 294 -48.15 -56.09 -15.00
C ASN A 294 -46.89 -55.34 -15.45
N LEU A 295 -46.71 -55.25 -16.80
CA LEU A 295 -45.63 -54.42 -17.35
C LEU A 295 -45.90 -52.96 -17.05
N ALA A 296 -44.89 -52.30 -16.61
CA ALA A 296 -44.91 -50.86 -16.32
C ALA A 296 -43.70 -50.15 -16.94
N SER A 297 -43.75 -48.87 -17.04
CA SER A 297 -42.62 -48.02 -17.49
C SER A 297 -42.21 -46.99 -16.44
N TRP A 298 -40.95 -46.68 -16.42
CA TRP A 298 -40.40 -45.57 -15.70
C TRP A 298 -39.77 -44.57 -16.68
N ASP A 299 -40.40 -43.40 -16.83
CA ASP A 299 -39.82 -42.30 -17.55
C ASP A 299 -38.80 -41.63 -16.61
N PHE A 300 -37.57 -41.46 -17.07
CA PHE A 300 -36.51 -40.87 -16.24
C PHE A 300 -36.83 -39.43 -15.91
N PRO A 301 -36.49 -38.93 -14.71
CA PRO A 301 -36.69 -37.53 -14.31
C PRO A 301 -36.16 -36.54 -15.33
N ILE A 302 -35.05 -36.89 -16.00
CA ILE A 302 -34.45 -36.18 -17.09
C ILE A 302 -33.76 -37.15 -18.03
N ALA A 303 -33.83 -36.93 -19.34
CA ALA A 303 -33.26 -37.83 -20.33
C ALA A 303 -31.72 -37.87 -20.26
N PHE A 304 -31.16 -39.03 -20.54
CA PHE A 304 -29.73 -39.24 -20.79
C PHE A 304 -29.35 -38.75 -22.19
N ALA A 305 -28.05 -38.57 -22.44
CA ALA A 305 -27.56 -38.19 -23.75
C ALA A 305 -27.79 -39.32 -24.79
N THR A 306 -28.11 -38.92 -26.01
CA THR A 306 -28.36 -39.88 -27.12
C THR A 306 -27.10 -40.69 -27.43
N GLY A 307 -27.29 -42.01 -27.60
CA GLY A 307 -26.21 -42.92 -27.93
C GLY A 307 -25.32 -43.33 -26.76
N THR A 308 -25.66 -42.91 -25.52
CA THR A 308 -24.95 -43.37 -24.32
C THR A 308 -25.56 -44.64 -23.75
N THR A 309 -24.75 -45.42 -23.03
CA THR A 309 -25.25 -46.59 -22.31
C THR A 309 -25.90 -46.14 -21.00
N VAL A 310 -27.16 -46.58 -20.79
CA VAL A 310 -27.87 -46.39 -19.53
C VAL A 310 -27.91 -47.73 -18.81
N ALA A 311 -27.39 -47.77 -17.60
CA ALA A 311 -27.50 -48.96 -16.73
C ALA A 311 -28.62 -48.74 -15.70
N VAL A 312 -29.52 -49.71 -15.59
CA VAL A 312 -30.64 -49.63 -14.64
C VAL A 312 -30.58 -50.79 -13.64
N SER A 313 -30.81 -50.48 -12.40
CA SER A 313 -30.94 -51.47 -11.31
C SER A 313 -32.08 -51.10 -10.37
N GLY A 314 -32.57 -52.04 -9.60
CA GLY A 314 -33.66 -51.77 -8.66
C GLY A 314 -33.81 -52.81 -7.56
N SER A 315 -34.61 -52.45 -6.56
CA SER A 315 -34.98 -53.33 -5.45
C SER A 315 -36.49 -53.63 -5.49
N GLY A 316 -36.84 -54.88 -5.37
CA GLY A 316 -38.24 -55.29 -5.21
C GLY A 316 -38.86 -55.02 -3.85
N SER A 317 -38.12 -54.37 -2.96
CA SER A 317 -38.52 -53.98 -1.58
C SER A 317 -38.89 -55.15 -0.64
N MET A 318 -38.74 -56.38 -1.12
CA MET A 318 -38.91 -57.63 -0.36
C MET A 318 -37.88 -58.66 -0.79
N THR A 319 -37.45 -59.56 0.07
CA THR A 319 -36.39 -60.54 -0.18
C THR A 319 -36.77 -61.60 -1.22
N ASN A 320 -38.03 -61.78 -1.42
CA ASN A 320 -38.58 -62.74 -2.41
C ASN A 320 -39.04 -62.10 -3.73
N ARG A 321 -38.75 -60.79 -3.90
CA ARG A 321 -39.12 -60.02 -5.10
C ARG A 321 -37.93 -59.42 -5.79
N PHE A 322 -37.94 -59.40 -7.11
CA PHE A 322 -36.86 -58.82 -7.92
C PHE A 322 -37.46 -57.87 -8.96
N VAL A 323 -36.77 -56.87 -9.37
CA VAL A 323 -37.16 -55.99 -10.48
C VAL A 323 -36.37 -56.43 -11.71
N GLY A 324 -37.08 -56.79 -12.78
CA GLY A 324 -36.51 -57.07 -14.09
C GLY A 324 -36.74 -55.84 -14.99
N PHE A 325 -35.70 -55.36 -15.61
CA PHE A 325 -35.77 -54.27 -16.57
C PHE A 325 -35.48 -54.75 -17.97
N ASP A 326 -36.19 -54.20 -18.95
CA ASP A 326 -35.86 -54.37 -20.37
C ASP A 326 -34.66 -53.42 -20.71
N ALA A 327 -34.20 -53.46 -21.96
CA ALA A 327 -33.20 -52.54 -22.45
C ALA A 327 -33.72 -51.06 -22.35
N PRO A 328 -33.04 -50.18 -21.62
CA PRO A 328 -33.50 -48.83 -21.51
C PRO A 328 -33.25 -48.04 -22.80
N THR A 329 -34.08 -47.03 -23.04
CA THR A 329 -33.79 -45.92 -23.94
C THR A 329 -33.11 -44.80 -23.20
N GLU A 330 -32.83 -43.66 -23.85
CA GLU A 330 -32.33 -42.46 -23.17
C GLU A 330 -33.38 -41.84 -22.25
N ALA A 331 -34.67 -42.09 -22.46
CA ALA A 331 -35.75 -41.38 -21.73
C ALA A 331 -36.56 -42.30 -20.81
N THR A 332 -36.59 -43.61 -21.05
CA THR A 332 -37.50 -44.51 -20.32
C THR A 332 -36.98 -45.95 -20.29
N VAL A 333 -37.48 -46.72 -19.33
CA VAL A 333 -37.26 -48.16 -19.24
C VAL A 333 -38.57 -48.85 -18.86
N THR A 334 -38.87 -50.02 -19.50
CA THR A 334 -39.96 -50.92 -19.08
C THR A 334 -39.43 -51.90 -18.04
N PHE A 335 -40.31 -52.32 -17.14
CA PHE A 335 -39.96 -53.23 -16.06
C PHE A 335 -41.16 -54.10 -15.60
N LYS A 336 -40.84 -55.21 -14.97
CA LYS A 336 -41.74 -55.98 -14.13
C LYS A 336 -41.14 -56.30 -12.79
N VAL A 337 -41.97 -56.48 -11.79
CA VAL A 337 -41.52 -57.09 -10.52
C VAL A 337 -41.80 -58.56 -10.62
N LEU A 338 -40.86 -59.41 -10.28
CA LEU A 338 -40.95 -60.88 -10.29
C LEU A 338 -40.96 -61.36 -8.83
N SER A 339 -41.72 -62.40 -8.57
CA SER A 339 -41.83 -63.12 -7.30
C SER A 339 -41.76 -64.64 -7.50
N ILE A 340 -41.19 -65.36 -6.53
CA ILE A 340 -41.10 -66.78 -6.50
C ILE A 340 -42.42 -67.46 -6.12
N SER A 341 -43.40 -66.68 -5.65
CA SER A 341 -44.73 -67.14 -5.24
C SER A 341 -45.80 -66.17 -5.66
N ASN A 342 -47.08 -66.65 -5.78
CA ASN A 342 -48.19 -65.74 -5.94
C ASN A 342 -48.32 -64.82 -4.72
N ASP A 343 -48.15 -63.50 -4.93
CA ASP A 343 -48.12 -62.57 -3.87
C ASP A 343 -48.89 -61.26 -4.20
N ALA A 344 -50.05 -61.12 -3.57
CA ALA A 344 -50.95 -59.99 -3.76
C ALA A 344 -50.58 -58.78 -2.90
N THR A 345 -49.48 -58.84 -2.17
CA THR A 345 -49.02 -57.71 -1.40
C THR A 345 -48.57 -56.62 -2.39
N ILE A 346 -49.14 -55.38 -2.22
CA ILE A 346 -48.79 -54.24 -3.03
C ILE A 346 -47.56 -53.58 -2.43
N ILE A 347 -46.52 -53.42 -3.25
CA ILE A 347 -45.26 -52.74 -2.86
C ILE A 347 -44.86 -51.71 -3.92
N SER A 348 -44.12 -50.74 -3.50
CA SER A 348 -43.47 -49.78 -4.38
C SER A 348 -41.97 -50.11 -4.51
N PRO A 349 -41.52 -50.65 -5.64
CA PRO A 349 -40.10 -50.92 -5.87
C PRO A 349 -39.33 -49.60 -5.98
N THR A 350 -38.01 -49.65 -5.82
CA THR A 350 -37.12 -48.54 -6.10
C THR A 350 -36.20 -48.85 -7.28
N ALA A 351 -35.84 -47.81 -8.03
CA ALA A 351 -34.93 -47.95 -9.17
C ALA A 351 -33.88 -46.82 -9.20
N THR A 352 -32.75 -47.18 -9.76
CA THR A 352 -31.66 -46.24 -10.07
C THR A 352 -31.21 -46.46 -11.50
N ALA A 353 -31.07 -45.39 -12.26
CA ALA A 353 -30.49 -45.43 -13.61
C ALA A 353 -29.25 -44.54 -13.61
N ILE A 354 -28.15 -45.01 -14.22
CA ILE A 354 -26.87 -44.32 -14.33
C ILE A 354 -26.45 -44.31 -15.81
N GLY A 355 -26.04 -43.15 -16.29
CA GLY A 355 -25.56 -42.90 -17.63
C GLY A 355 -24.89 -41.54 -17.75
N ARG A 356 -24.91 -40.99 -18.94
CA ARG A 356 -24.34 -39.68 -19.22
C ARG A 356 -25.41 -38.70 -19.67
N TRP A 357 -25.19 -37.39 -19.36
CA TRP A 357 -26.09 -36.33 -19.83
C TRP A 357 -25.51 -35.57 -21.04
N PHE A 358 -24.22 -35.80 -21.38
CA PHE A 358 -23.54 -35.36 -22.60
C PHE A 358 -22.48 -36.36 -23.02
#